data_2c69c961b82b5aced0e32be67ba1d030
#
_entry.id   2c69c961b82b5aced0e32be67ba1d030
#
_cell.length_a   1.000
_cell.length_b   1.000
_cell.length_c   1.000
_cell.angle_alpha   90.00
_cell.angle_beta   90.00
_cell.angle_gamma   90.00
#
_symmetry.space_group_name_H-M   'P 1'
#
loop_
_entity.id
_entity.type
_entity.pdbx_description
1 polymer ?
#
loop_
_entity_poly.entity_id
_entity_poly.type
_entity_poly.pdbx_seq_one_letter_code
_entity_poly.pdbx_strand_id
1 'polypeptide(L)'
;MDKEKLIKLAEDLYQSAFDANAYYGIMMQYREMSKKYNNEMNLSPAFYQVVYGALQKACFMEIAKLYDKTKDVVSVGLLLKYCRDNLDLFPEYRDIVTIKEDGREYSFQVPYQHHLKPTEECFYENEVKSQREILKLFDTPDFEKIPVRVNLTFSEFLELYQKRFCSLSKKQENIRVQRNKIYA
;
A
#
# COMPACT_ATOMS: atom_id res chain seq x y z
N MET A 1 17.79 15.05 -5.04
CA MET A 1 18.10 14.14 -3.90
C MET A 1 18.87 12.97 -4.45
N ASP A 2 19.79 12.42 -3.68
CA ASP A 2 20.59 11.24 -4.04
C ASP A 2 19.68 9.99 -4.06
N LYS A 3 19.92 9.09 -5.04
CA LYS A 3 19.18 7.82 -5.19
C LYS A 3 19.23 6.96 -3.91
N GLU A 4 20.36 6.96 -3.22
CA GLU A 4 20.54 6.22 -1.97
C GLU A 4 19.59 6.71 -0.86
N LYS A 5 19.43 8.03 -0.74
CA LYS A 5 18.49 8.61 0.24
C LYS A 5 17.03 8.26 -0.07
N LEU A 6 16.69 8.18 -1.36
CA LEU A 6 15.35 7.78 -1.77
C LEU A 6 15.07 6.31 -1.44
N ILE A 7 16.05 5.43 -1.70
CA ILE A 7 15.96 4.00 -1.36
C ILE A 7 15.79 3.85 0.15
N LYS A 8 16.64 4.50 0.95
CA LYS A 8 16.53 4.46 2.40
C LYS A 8 15.19 4.96 2.92
N LEU A 9 14.67 6.06 2.36
CA LEU A 9 13.33 6.56 2.72
C LEU A 9 12.24 5.52 2.45
N ALA A 10 12.31 4.83 1.30
CA ALA A 10 11.35 3.79 0.95
C ALA A 10 11.47 2.57 1.88
N GLU A 11 12.69 2.15 2.25
CA GLU A 11 12.95 1.06 3.19
C GLU A 11 12.41 1.38 4.59
N ASP A 12 12.67 2.58 5.11
CA ASP A 12 12.19 3.02 6.41
C ASP A 12 10.65 3.03 6.46
N LEU A 13 10.00 3.48 5.39
CA LEU A 13 8.53 3.46 5.27
C LEU A 13 7.99 2.04 5.15
N TYR A 14 8.66 1.18 4.38
CA TYR A 14 8.29 -0.23 4.27
C TYR A 14 8.37 -0.92 5.63
N GLN A 15 9.42 -0.69 6.40
CA GLN A 15 9.58 -1.24 7.75
C GLN A 15 8.45 -0.77 8.68
N SER A 16 8.14 0.53 8.69
CA SER A 16 7.03 1.04 9.49
C SER A 16 5.67 0.44 9.09
N ALA A 17 5.43 0.25 7.80
CA ALA A 17 4.21 -0.38 7.30
C ALA A 17 4.14 -1.87 7.69
N PHE A 18 5.27 -2.57 7.61
CA PHE A 18 5.39 -3.98 8.02
C PHE A 18 5.10 -4.13 9.52
N ASP A 19 5.74 -3.31 10.35
CA ASP A 19 5.57 -3.35 11.80
C ASP A 19 4.12 -3.04 12.21
N ALA A 20 3.51 -2.01 11.61
CA ALA A 20 2.10 -1.69 11.85
C ALA A 20 1.18 -2.87 11.51
N ASN A 21 1.42 -3.53 10.38
CA ASN A 21 0.64 -4.69 9.96
C ASN A 21 0.85 -5.90 10.87
N ALA A 22 2.09 -6.14 11.32
CA ALA A 22 2.42 -7.21 12.27
C ALA A 22 1.71 -7.01 13.62
N TYR A 23 1.79 -5.80 14.19
CA TYR A 23 1.09 -5.47 15.43
C TYR A 23 -0.43 -5.62 15.30
N TYR A 24 -0.99 -5.14 14.19
CA TYR A 24 -2.41 -5.30 13.91
C TYR A 24 -2.81 -6.77 13.79
N GLY A 25 -2.04 -7.57 13.07
CA GLY A 25 -2.27 -9.02 12.92
C GLY A 25 -2.29 -9.74 14.26
N ILE A 26 -1.32 -9.46 15.14
CA ILE A 26 -1.29 -10.03 16.50
C ILE A 26 -2.52 -9.59 17.31
N MET A 27 -2.91 -8.32 17.25
CA MET A 27 -4.12 -7.82 17.93
C MET A 27 -5.39 -8.53 17.44
N MET A 28 -5.52 -8.80 16.16
CA MET A 28 -6.66 -9.54 15.60
C MET A 28 -6.68 -10.98 16.10
N GLN A 29 -5.53 -11.66 16.14
CA GLN A 29 -5.41 -13.00 16.72
C GLN A 29 -5.82 -13.02 18.20
N TYR A 30 -5.39 -12.03 19.00
CA TYR A 30 -5.84 -11.88 20.38
C TYR A 30 -7.37 -11.81 20.49
N ARG A 31 -8.02 -11.02 19.65
CA ARG A 31 -9.48 -10.87 19.65
C ARG A 31 -10.21 -12.17 19.28
N GLU A 32 -9.67 -12.92 18.35
CA GLU A 32 -10.24 -14.20 17.92
C GLU A 32 -10.03 -15.27 18.99
N MET A 33 -8.82 -15.36 19.53
CA MET A 33 -8.46 -16.35 20.54
C MET A 33 -9.11 -16.08 21.90
N SER A 34 -9.39 -14.83 22.26
CA SER A 34 -10.08 -14.51 23.52
C SER A 34 -11.45 -15.18 23.67
N LYS A 35 -12.13 -15.44 22.56
CA LYS A 35 -13.41 -16.17 22.56
C LYS A 35 -13.24 -17.66 22.86
N LYS A 36 -12.13 -18.24 22.38
CA LYS A 36 -11.84 -19.67 22.49
C LYS A 36 -11.12 -20.04 23.79
N TYR A 37 -10.22 -19.16 24.23
CA TYR A 37 -9.32 -19.40 25.37
C TYR A 37 -9.59 -18.41 26.53
N ASN A 38 -10.87 -18.08 26.74
CA ASN A 38 -11.26 -17.10 27.77
C ASN A 38 -10.82 -17.51 29.19
N ASN A 39 -10.91 -18.80 29.50
CA ASN A 39 -10.52 -19.30 30.83
C ASN A 39 -9.02 -19.16 31.07
N GLU A 40 -8.21 -19.53 30.09
CA GLU A 40 -6.74 -19.42 30.12
C GLU A 40 -6.29 -17.96 30.20
N MET A 41 -6.93 -17.09 29.41
CA MET A 41 -6.62 -15.66 29.47
C MET A 41 -7.02 -15.00 30.78
N ASN A 42 -8.05 -15.51 31.46
CA ASN A 42 -8.47 -15.06 32.78
C ASN A 42 -7.55 -15.50 33.91
N LEU A 43 -6.57 -16.38 33.65
CA LEU A 43 -5.52 -16.69 34.66
C LEU A 43 -4.56 -15.51 34.88
N SER A 44 -4.40 -14.63 33.86
CA SER A 44 -3.56 -13.44 33.97
C SER A 44 -4.13 -12.26 33.13
N PRO A 45 -5.30 -11.74 33.51
CA PRO A 45 -6.01 -10.72 32.72
C PRO A 45 -5.19 -9.43 32.60
N ALA A 46 -4.48 -9.04 33.64
CA ALA A 46 -3.64 -7.85 33.62
C ALA A 46 -2.52 -7.94 32.56
N PHE A 47 -1.89 -9.11 32.44
CA PHE A 47 -0.86 -9.33 31.41
C PHE A 47 -1.42 -9.13 30.01
N TYR A 48 -2.56 -9.78 29.70
CA TYR A 48 -3.17 -9.68 28.37
C TYR A 48 -3.64 -8.27 28.05
N GLN A 49 -4.20 -7.55 29.02
CA GLN A 49 -4.59 -6.15 28.84
C GLN A 49 -3.40 -5.22 28.55
N VAL A 50 -2.31 -5.39 29.31
CA VAL A 50 -1.09 -4.59 29.11
C VAL A 50 -0.47 -4.86 27.74
N VAL A 51 -0.33 -6.14 27.35
CA VAL A 51 0.24 -6.52 26.05
C VAL A 51 -0.62 -6.00 24.91
N TYR A 52 -1.94 -6.18 24.97
CA TYR A 52 -2.85 -5.67 23.94
C TYR A 52 -2.78 -4.15 23.80
N GLY A 53 -2.78 -3.44 24.93
CA GLY A 53 -2.64 -1.98 24.96
C GLY A 53 -1.30 -1.49 24.41
N ALA A 54 -0.21 -2.21 24.68
CA ALA A 54 1.11 -1.91 24.13
C ALA A 54 1.14 -2.11 22.61
N LEU A 55 0.61 -3.22 22.11
CA LEU A 55 0.49 -3.50 20.67
C LEU A 55 -0.36 -2.46 19.96
N GLN A 56 -1.48 -2.05 20.56
CA GLN A 56 -2.34 -1.02 20.02
C GLN A 56 -1.60 0.32 19.87
N LYS A 57 -0.87 0.74 20.91
CA LYS A 57 -0.07 1.96 20.87
C LYS A 57 1.04 1.87 19.84
N ALA A 58 1.77 0.75 19.78
CA ALA A 58 2.84 0.54 18.82
C ALA A 58 2.32 0.57 17.37
N CYS A 59 1.26 -0.17 17.06
CA CYS A 59 0.60 -0.14 15.75
C CYS A 59 0.21 1.28 15.36
N PHE A 60 -0.42 2.01 16.29
CA PHE A 60 -0.87 3.37 16.02
C PHE A 60 0.28 4.34 15.74
N MET A 61 1.41 4.14 16.43
CA MET A 61 2.60 4.95 16.22
C MET A 61 3.24 4.75 14.87
N GLU A 62 3.36 3.49 14.43
CA GLU A 62 3.89 3.20 13.10
C GLU A 62 2.98 3.78 12.01
N ILE A 63 1.65 3.64 12.13
CA ILE A 63 0.70 4.27 11.21
C ILE A 63 0.86 5.80 11.22
N ALA A 64 1.03 6.41 12.39
CA ALA A 64 1.17 7.86 12.50
C ALA A 64 2.45 8.39 11.84
N LYS A 65 3.56 7.63 11.87
CA LYS A 65 4.78 7.95 11.11
C LYS A 65 4.52 7.98 9.60
N LEU A 66 3.82 6.97 9.07
CA LEU A 66 3.52 6.88 7.64
C LEU A 66 2.76 8.11 7.12
N TYR A 67 1.92 8.72 7.94
CA TYR A 67 1.06 9.85 7.59
C TYR A 67 1.47 11.18 8.23
N ASP A 68 2.69 11.30 8.75
CA ASP A 68 3.17 12.55 9.31
C ASP A 68 3.27 13.62 8.21
N LYS A 69 2.80 14.82 8.54
CA LYS A 69 2.84 16.01 7.65
C LYS A 69 3.92 17.01 8.02
N THR A 70 4.71 16.70 9.04
CA THR A 70 5.81 17.56 9.45
C THR A 70 6.85 17.61 8.32
N LYS A 71 7.35 18.80 8.05
CA LYS A 71 8.35 19.01 7.01
C LYS A 71 9.59 18.15 7.29
N ASP A 72 10.10 17.49 6.25
CA ASP A 72 11.31 16.68 6.26
C ASP A 72 11.28 15.43 7.17
N VAL A 73 10.10 15.09 7.71
CA VAL A 73 9.89 13.84 8.44
C VAL A 73 9.59 12.70 7.47
N VAL A 74 10.20 11.54 7.72
CA VAL A 74 9.96 10.30 6.95
C VAL A 74 8.47 9.98 6.92
N SER A 75 7.85 10.07 5.75
CA SER A 75 6.42 9.83 5.54
C SER A 75 6.12 9.50 4.09
N VAL A 76 4.97 8.87 3.85
CA VAL A 76 4.49 8.58 2.49
C VAL A 76 4.35 9.86 1.66
N GLY A 77 3.90 10.95 2.28
CA GLY A 77 3.79 12.25 1.61
C GLY A 77 5.15 12.78 1.14
N LEU A 78 6.19 12.62 1.95
CA LEU A 78 7.55 12.99 1.59
C LEU A 78 8.08 12.13 0.43
N LEU A 79 7.87 10.81 0.49
CA LEU A 79 8.26 9.89 -0.60
C LEU A 79 7.61 10.27 -1.93
N LEU A 80 6.28 10.46 -1.93
CA LEU A 80 5.54 10.84 -3.14
C LEU A 80 6.02 12.17 -3.71
N LYS A 81 6.32 13.15 -2.84
CA LYS A 81 6.91 14.42 -3.26
C LYS A 81 8.27 14.22 -3.92
N TYR A 82 9.16 13.44 -3.30
CA TYR A 82 10.49 13.20 -3.86
C TYR A 82 10.46 12.44 -5.19
N CYS A 83 9.58 11.45 -5.32
CA CYS A 83 9.39 10.76 -6.59
C CYS A 83 8.95 11.73 -7.70
N ARG A 84 8.02 12.63 -7.40
CA ARG A 84 7.55 13.63 -8.37
C ARG A 84 8.63 14.64 -8.75
N ASP A 85 9.39 15.10 -7.75
CA ASP A 85 10.42 16.11 -7.97
C ASP A 85 11.68 15.55 -8.68
N ASN A 86 11.76 14.21 -8.87
CA ASN A 86 12.90 13.50 -9.47
C ASN A 86 12.41 12.37 -10.41
N LEU A 87 11.44 12.64 -11.27
CA LEU A 87 10.87 11.65 -12.20
C LEU A 87 11.93 11.04 -13.14
N ASP A 88 12.97 11.80 -13.47
CA ASP A 88 14.10 11.39 -14.29
C ASP A 88 14.95 10.25 -13.70
N LEU A 89 14.84 10.02 -12.39
CA LEU A 89 15.51 8.89 -11.73
C LEU A 89 14.78 7.55 -11.91
N PHE A 90 13.55 7.59 -12.41
CA PHE A 90 12.70 6.41 -12.55
C PHE A 90 12.52 6.03 -14.01
N PRO A 91 12.59 4.74 -14.35
CA PRO A 91 12.24 4.30 -15.68
C PRO A 91 10.75 4.53 -15.95
N GLU A 92 10.42 4.95 -17.16
CA GLU A 92 9.04 5.18 -17.61
C GLU A 92 8.20 3.91 -17.50
N TYR A 93 8.82 2.75 -17.78
CA TYR A 93 8.23 1.43 -17.68
C TYR A 93 8.95 0.62 -16.60
N ARG A 94 8.23 -0.30 -15.99
CA ARG A 94 8.74 -1.14 -14.88
C ARG A 94 9.96 -1.96 -15.30
N ASP A 95 9.94 -2.47 -16.53
CA ASP A 95 11.01 -3.31 -17.07
C ASP A 95 11.00 -3.25 -18.62
N ILE A 96 12.08 -3.71 -19.24
CA ILE A 96 12.18 -3.95 -20.67
C ILE A 96 12.64 -5.40 -20.85
N VAL A 97 11.74 -6.24 -21.35
CA VAL A 97 12.02 -7.65 -21.63
C VAL A 97 12.45 -7.79 -23.08
N THR A 98 13.65 -8.33 -23.28
CA THR A 98 14.19 -8.60 -24.62
C THR A 98 14.17 -10.11 -24.88
N ILE A 99 13.50 -10.52 -25.96
CA ILE A 99 13.41 -11.90 -26.42
C ILE A 99 14.18 -12.02 -27.73
N LYS A 100 15.03 -13.04 -27.84
CA LYS A 100 15.72 -13.39 -29.09
C LYS A 100 15.08 -14.65 -29.66
N GLU A 101 14.49 -14.51 -30.85
CA GLU A 101 13.83 -15.59 -31.57
C GLU A 101 14.23 -15.51 -33.06
N ASP A 102 14.65 -16.62 -33.63
CA ASP A 102 15.07 -16.75 -35.04
C ASP A 102 16.11 -15.71 -35.48
N GLY A 103 17.06 -15.36 -34.61
CA GLY A 103 18.09 -14.37 -34.88
C GLY A 103 17.62 -12.91 -34.87
N ARG A 104 16.37 -12.67 -34.48
CA ARG A 104 15.79 -11.34 -34.29
C ARG A 104 15.64 -11.05 -32.81
N GLU A 105 15.77 -9.78 -32.47
CA GLU A 105 15.62 -9.29 -31.09
C GLU A 105 14.35 -8.44 -31.00
N TYR A 106 13.46 -8.82 -30.07
CA TYR A 106 12.21 -8.13 -29.80
C TYR A 106 12.25 -7.58 -28.39
N SER A 107 12.03 -6.28 -28.23
CA SER A 107 11.96 -5.63 -26.92
C SER A 107 10.53 -5.24 -26.58
N PHE A 108 10.07 -5.65 -25.40
CA PHE A 108 8.74 -5.36 -24.90
C PHE A 108 8.85 -4.51 -23.62
N GLN A 109 8.17 -3.39 -23.61
CA GLN A 109 8.05 -2.53 -22.43
C GLN A 109 7.03 -3.13 -21.47
N VAL A 110 7.43 -3.37 -20.23
CA VAL A 110 6.55 -3.88 -19.15
C VAL A 110 6.04 -2.69 -18.36
N PRO A 111 4.76 -2.34 -18.44
CA PRO A 111 4.20 -1.19 -17.73
C PRO A 111 4.07 -1.47 -16.22
N TYR A 112 3.93 -0.41 -15.44
CA TYR A 112 3.44 -0.51 -14.07
C TYR A 112 1.97 -0.94 -14.11
N GLN A 113 1.59 -1.87 -13.26
CA GLN A 113 0.23 -2.41 -13.21
C GLN A 113 -0.48 -1.99 -11.94
N HIS A 114 -1.71 -1.53 -12.09
CA HIS A 114 -2.59 -1.24 -10.99
C HIS A 114 -3.87 -2.09 -11.10
N HIS A 115 -4.23 -2.76 -10.01
CA HIS A 115 -5.47 -3.51 -9.92
C HIS A 115 -6.59 -2.55 -9.51
N LEU A 116 -7.59 -2.39 -10.38
CA LEU A 116 -8.74 -1.53 -10.09
C LEU A 116 -9.60 -2.12 -8.99
N LYS A 117 -10.01 -1.27 -8.07
CA LYS A 117 -11.11 -1.58 -7.17
C LYS A 117 -12.45 -1.34 -7.89
N PRO A 118 -13.54 -2.01 -7.51
CA PRO A 118 -14.86 -1.77 -8.12
C PRO A 118 -15.27 -0.29 -8.14
N THR A 119 -14.87 0.47 -7.12
CA THR A 119 -15.11 1.92 -7.03
C THR A 119 -14.28 2.77 -7.99
N GLU A 120 -13.26 2.20 -8.62
CA GLU A 120 -12.37 2.87 -9.56
C GLU A 120 -12.68 2.50 -11.01
N GLU A 121 -13.45 1.44 -11.25
CA GLU A 121 -13.77 0.94 -12.60
C GLU A 121 -14.46 2.01 -13.46
N CYS A 122 -15.26 2.90 -12.84
CA CYS A 122 -15.90 4.00 -13.56
C CYS A 122 -14.95 5.04 -14.18
N PHE A 123 -13.69 5.10 -13.73
CA PHE A 123 -12.68 5.98 -14.34
C PHE A 123 -11.95 5.33 -15.52
N TYR A 124 -12.15 4.03 -15.73
CA TYR A 124 -11.43 3.20 -16.71
C TYR A 124 -12.40 2.29 -17.48
N GLU A 125 -13.58 2.81 -17.83
CA GLU A 125 -14.68 2.00 -18.41
C GLU A 125 -14.27 1.23 -19.68
N ASN A 126 -13.47 1.85 -20.55
CA ASN A 126 -13.03 1.21 -21.79
C ASN A 126 -12.09 0.03 -21.52
N GLU A 127 -11.13 0.19 -20.61
CA GLU A 127 -10.19 -0.86 -20.20
C GLU A 127 -10.92 -2.00 -19.48
N VAL A 128 -11.86 -1.66 -18.61
CA VAL A 128 -12.70 -2.63 -17.91
C VAL A 128 -13.51 -3.45 -18.93
N LYS A 129 -14.19 -2.79 -19.86
CA LYS A 129 -14.99 -3.43 -20.91
C LYS A 129 -14.13 -4.36 -21.77
N SER A 130 -13.01 -3.87 -22.26
CA SER A 130 -12.08 -4.65 -23.11
C SER A 130 -11.57 -5.90 -22.39
N GLN A 131 -11.13 -5.78 -21.15
CA GLN A 131 -10.65 -6.94 -20.37
C GLN A 131 -11.75 -7.93 -20.05
N ARG A 132 -12.98 -7.47 -19.72
CA ARG A 132 -14.14 -8.34 -19.49
C ARG A 132 -14.52 -9.11 -20.77
N GLU A 133 -14.50 -8.47 -21.92
CA GLU A 133 -14.76 -9.12 -23.21
C GLU A 133 -13.71 -10.20 -23.52
N ILE A 134 -12.42 -9.92 -23.28
CA ILE A 134 -11.36 -10.92 -23.47
C ILE A 134 -11.56 -12.11 -22.56
N LEU A 135 -11.78 -11.90 -21.25
CA LEU A 135 -11.99 -12.98 -20.30
C LEU A 135 -13.23 -13.82 -20.63
N LYS A 136 -14.28 -13.22 -21.18
CA LYS A 136 -15.49 -13.90 -21.65
C LYS A 136 -15.20 -14.76 -22.89
N LEU A 137 -14.37 -14.29 -23.83
CA LEU A 137 -13.98 -15.06 -25.03
C LEU A 137 -13.18 -16.33 -24.67
N PHE A 138 -12.47 -16.32 -23.56
CA PHE A 138 -11.73 -17.49 -23.08
C PHE A 138 -12.52 -18.37 -22.10
N ASP A 139 -13.86 -18.22 -22.04
CA ASP A 139 -14.74 -18.97 -21.13
C ASP A 139 -14.23 -19.01 -19.68
N THR A 140 -13.62 -17.91 -19.22
CA THR A 140 -13.02 -17.84 -17.90
C THR A 140 -14.11 -17.87 -16.82
N PRO A 141 -14.11 -18.87 -15.92
CA PRO A 141 -15.11 -18.93 -14.85
C PRO A 141 -15.03 -17.68 -13.95
N ASP A 142 -16.19 -17.20 -13.51
CA ASP A 142 -16.29 -16.04 -12.60
C ASP A 142 -15.52 -14.78 -13.09
N PHE A 143 -15.43 -14.58 -14.40
CA PHE A 143 -14.66 -13.49 -15.01
C PHE A 143 -15.05 -12.09 -14.46
N GLU A 144 -16.27 -11.92 -13.99
CA GLU A 144 -16.75 -10.68 -13.36
C GLU A 144 -16.05 -10.38 -12.02
N LYS A 145 -15.58 -11.42 -11.31
CA LYS A 145 -14.88 -11.29 -10.03
C LYS A 145 -13.38 -11.06 -10.17
N ILE A 146 -12.83 -11.26 -11.38
CA ILE A 146 -11.41 -11.09 -11.62
C ILE A 146 -11.07 -9.60 -11.57
N PRO A 147 -10.08 -9.17 -10.76
CA PRO A 147 -9.66 -7.78 -10.71
C PRO A 147 -9.16 -7.30 -12.08
N VAL A 148 -9.72 -6.22 -12.57
CA VAL A 148 -9.25 -5.56 -13.79
C VAL A 148 -7.93 -4.85 -13.51
N ARG A 149 -6.99 -4.90 -14.47
CA ARG A 149 -5.69 -4.25 -14.36
C ARG A 149 -5.57 -3.16 -15.40
N VAL A 150 -5.03 -2.02 -15.00
CA VAL A 150 -4.61 -0.96 -15.91
C VAL A 150 -3.10 -0.88 -15.99
N ASN A 151 -2.60 -0.62 -17.19
CA ASN A 151 -1.19 -0.44 -17.48
C ASN A 151 -0.87 1.05 -17.44
N LEU A 152 0.14 1.42 -16.67
CA LEU A 152 0.49 2.82 -16.39
C LEU A 152 1.98 3.03 -16.63
N THR A 153 2.35 4.22 -17.10
CA THR A 153 3.71 4.75 -16.97
C THR A 153 4.01 5.06 -15.51
N PHE A 154 5.28 5.26 -15.14
CA PHE A 154 5.65 5.63 -13.77
C PHE A 154 4.96 6.94 -13.32
N SER A 155 4.89 7.92 -14.21
CA SER A 155 4.23 9.19 -13.92
C SER A 155 2.74 9.03 -13.60
N GLU A 156 2.01 8.27 -14.42
CA GLU A 156 0.58 7.98 -14.21
C GLU A 156 0.36 7.17 -12.92
N PHE A 157 1.22 6.19 -12.65
CA PHE A 157 1.21 5.41 -11.43
C PHE A 157 1.39 6.30 -10.20
N LEU A 158 2.37 7.20 -10.22
CA LEU A 158 2.64 8.15 -9.15
C LEU A 158 1.46 9.10 -8.93
N GLU A 159 0.87 9.63 -10.00
CA GLU A 159 -0.31 10.51 -9.93
C GLU A 159 -1.51 9.80 -9.29
N LEU A 160 -1.78 8.55 -9.68
CA LEU A 160 -2.83 7.73 -9.09
C LEU A 160 -2.64 7.59 -7.57
N TYR A 161 -1.43 7.22 -7.14
CA TYR A 161 -1.14 7.03 -5.71
C TYR A 161 -1.14 8.35 -4.93
N GLN A 162 -0.77 9.46 -5.55
CA GLN A 162 -0.87 10.78 -4.95
C GLN A 162 -2.33 11.21 -4.74
N LYS A 163 -3.21 10.98 -5.73
CA LYS A 163 -4.65 11.21 -5.59
C LYS A 163 -5.24 10.37 -4.46
N ARG A 164 -4.86 9.09 -4.37
CA ARG A 164 -5.28 8.19 -3.29
C ARG A 164 -4.79 8.67 -1.92
N PHE A 165 -3.55 9.07 -1.81
CA PHE A 165 -3.00 9.60 -0.55
C PHE A 165 -3.76 10.85 -0.11
N CYS A 166 -4.05 11.77 -1.02
CA CYS A 166 -4.83 12.97 -0.73
C CYS A 166 -6.28 12.66 -0.32
N SER A 167 -6.92 11.65 -0.90
CA SER A 167 -8.29 11.24 -0.54
C SER A 167 -8.41 10.73 0.91
N LEU A 168 -7.29 10.31 1.51
CA LEU A 168 -7.22 9.88 2.90
C LEU A 168 -7.01 11.02 3.91
N SER A 169 -7.02 12.27 3.48
CA SER A 169 -6.66 13.44 4.31
C SER A 169 -7.41 13.52 5.64
N LYS A 170 -8.72 13.24 5.65
CA LYS A 170 -9.54 13.21 6.89
C LYS A 170 -9.10 12.08 7.85
N LYS A 171 -8.77 10.90 7.31
CA LYS A 171 -8.28 9.77 8.12
C LYS A 171 -6.89 10.08 8.69
N GLN A 172 -6.02 10.68 7.89
CA GLN A 172 -4.69 11.11 8.31
C GLN A 172 -4.76 12.13 9.45
N GLU A 173 -5.68 13.08 9.38
CA GLU A 173 -5.91 14.07 10.43
C GLU A 173 -6.38 13.39 11.73
N ASN A 174 -7.33 12.47 11.64
CA ASN A 174 -7.79 11.71 12.80
C ASN A 174 -6.64 10.92 13.46
N ILE A 175 -5.76 10.32 12.67
CA ILE A 175 -4.57 9.62 13.16
C ILE A 175 -3.66 10.58 13.93
N ARG A 176 -3.40 11.77 13.37
CA ARG A 176 -2.58 12.79 14.01
C ARG A 176 -3.15 13.27 15.36
N VAL A 177 -4.45 13.53 15.38
CA VAL A 177 -5.16 13.94 16.62
C VAL A 177 -5.06 12.86 17.69
N GLN A 178 -5.25 11.60 17.33
CA GLN A 178 -5.14 10.50 18.28
C GLN A 178 -3.70 10.30 18.76
N ARG A 179 -2.70 10.38 17.88
CA ARG A 179 -1.29 10.35 18.28
C ARG A 179 -0.99 11.37 19.36
N ASN A 180 -1.42 12.59 19.17
CA ASN A 180 -1.17 13.66 20.14
C ASN A 180 -1.83 13.38 21.49
N LYS A 181 -3.01 12.74 21.52
CA LYS A 181 -3.67 12.32 22.77
C LYS A 181 -2.95 11.20 23.51
N ILE A 182 -2.22 10.34 22.80
CA ILE A 182 -1.46 9.24 23.41
C ILE A 182 -0.21 9.77 24.14
N TYR A 183 0.33 10.92 23.69
CA TYR A 183 1.56 11.50 24.23
C TYR A 183 1.33 12.74 25.12
N ALA A 184 0.11 13.25 25.21
CA ALA A 184 -0.24 14.30 26.16
C ALA A 184 -0.55 13.72 27.55
#